data_49196d30f65ca7c73c1b813ee25d6bec
#
_entry.id   49196d30f65ca7c73c1b813ee25d6bec
#
_cell.length_a   1.000
_cell.length_b   1.000
_cell.length_c   1.000
_cell.angle_alpha   90.00
_cell.angle_beta   90.00
_cell.angle_gamma   90.00
#
_symmetry.space_group_name_H-M   'P 1'
#
loop_
_entity.id
_entity.type
_entity.pdbx_description
1 polymer ?
#
loop_
_entity_poly.entity_id
_entity_poly.type
_entity_poly.pdbx_seq_one_letter_code
_entity_poly.pdbx_strand_id
1 'polypeptide(L)'
;NLRIEYADVGGDQAALARLMLWMRRWCPWTATDGAAGLVLDTTGCDHLFGGEAAMLREVTQKMTAQGFTVRAAIAGTSLCARALARFAHGTIVPPGKEASAVAPLPLAALDCDDKNLRALRHAGLKTIGAVADRLHSELSERLGAGFVTRLKIILGAEEKPLTPRRALPDLMAERRFPEPVVTQDAITATLQALAESLSEILERQGRGARLLEAVFFRADGKVDRIAVKTGEGLRDAAVMLRLLRQRLDALADPLDAGFGFDLIRLEAVLAEDINPATISFDANENARQQIGFLIDRLSVRFGDHRVQ
;
A
#
# COMPACT_ATOMS: atom_id res chain seq x y z
N ASN A 1 -21.43 31.43 9.19
CA ASN A 1 -22.13 30.33 9.82
C ASN A 1 -21.12 29.26 10.21
N LEU A 2 -20.89 29.08 11.51
CA LEU A 2 -20.04 28.00 12.03
C LEU A 2 -20.89 26.74 12.06
N ARG A 3 -20.45 25.69 11.35
CA ARG A 3 -21.07 24.37 11.42
C ARG A 3 -20.28 23.53 12.42
N ILE A 4 -20.94 23.07 13.48
CA ILE A 4 -20.33 22.22 14.50
C ILE A 4 -20.86 20.81 14.29
N GLU A 5 -19.97 19.87 14.07
CA GLU A 5 -20.28 18.44 13.95
C GLU A 5 -19.52 17.67 15.02
N TYR A 6 -20.09 16.57 15.49
CA TYR A 6 -19.39 15.65 16.39
C TYR A 6 -18.34 14.87 15.62
N ALA A 7 -17.19 14.62 16.25
CA ALA A 7 -16.16 13.78 15.67
C ALA A 7 -16.65 12.32 15.56
N ASP A 8 -16.61 11.78 14.35
CA ASP A 8 -16.88 10.36 14.10
C ASP A 8 -15.55 9.59 13.99
N VAL A 9 -15.00 9.20 15.13
CA VAL A 9 -13.73 8.48 15.22
C VAL A 9 -13.75 7.18 14.42
N GLY A 10 -14.88 6.47 14.39
CA GLY A 10 -15.04 5.22 13.62
C GLY A 10 -15.03 5.47 12.11
N GLY A 11 -15.78 6.48 11.67
CA GLY A 11 -15.81 6.92 10.27
C GLY A 11 -14.46 7.44 9.80
N ASP A 12 -13.74 8.22 10.62
CA ASP A 12 -12.41 8.73 10.33
C ASP A 12 -11.38 7.59 10.17
N GLN A 13 -11.41 6.59 11.06
CA GLN A 13 -10.56 5.41 10.94
C GLN A 13 -10.85 4.59 9.69
N ALA A 14 -12.14 4.41 9.36
CA ALA A 14 -12.54 3.73 8.14
C ALA A 14 -12.11 4.50 6.88
N ALA A 15 -12.22 5.83 6.88
CA ALA A 15 -11.75 6.69 5.81
C ALA A 15 -10.23 6.59 5.64
N LEU A 16 -9.47 6.66 6.74
CA LEU A 16 -8.01 6.52 6.72
C LEU A 16 -7.57 5.13 6.20
N ALA A 17 -8.30 4.07 6.58
CA ALA A 17 -8.04 2.74 6.06
C ALA A 17 -8.30 2.62 4.55
N ARG A 18 -9.36 3.27 4.02
CA ARG A 18 -9.61 3.35 2.57
C ARG A 18 -8.50 4.12 1.85
N LEU A 19 -8.08 5.27 2.40
CA LEU A 19 -6.97 6.05 1.86
C LEU A 19 -5.66 5.25 1.86
N MET A 20 -5.37 4.51 2.92
CA MET A 20 -4.19 3.63 2.96
C MET A 20 -4.21 2.61 1.82
N LEU A 21 -5.36 2.00 1.53
CA LEU A 21 -5.50 1.09 0.40
C LEU A 21 -5.30 1.79 -0.94
N TRP A 22 -5.81 3.01 -1.07
CA TRP A 22 -5.66 3.81 -2.29
C TRP A 22 -4.21 4.28 -2.50
N MET A 23 -3.46 4.54 -1.40
CA MET A 23 -2.02 4.86 -1.45
C MET A 23 -1.15 3.72 -1.98
N ARG A 24 -1.63 2.47 -1.97
CA ARG A 24 -0.93 1.32 -2.56
C ARG A 24 -0.70 1.44 -4.07
N ARG A 25 -1.30 2.42 -4.71
CA ARG A 25 -1.02 2.77 -6.11
C ARG A 25 0.39 3.32 -6.33
N TRP A 26 1.01 3.91 -5.30
CA TRP A 26 2.39 4.44 -5.37
C TRP A 26 3.40 3.47 -4.78
N CYS A 27 3.03 2.79 -3.72
CA CYS A 27 3.93 1.96 -2.96
C CYS A 27 3.17 0.78 -2.34
N PRO A 28 3.73 -0.45 -2.41
CA PRO A 28 3.10 -1.64 -1.83
C PRO A 28 3.01 -1.57 -0.31
N TRP A 29 4.05 -1.04 0.33
CA TRP A 29 4.15 -0.97 1.78
C TRP A 29 3.57 0.34 2.29
N THR A 30 2.31 0.28 2.69
CA THR A 30 1.57 1.41 3.26
C THR A 30 1.00 1.02 4.61
N ALA A 31 1.06 1.94 5.57
CA ALA A 31 0.48 1.77 6.89
C ALA A 31 -0.17 3.08 7.36
N THR A 32 -1.11 2.97 8.29
CA THR A 32 -1.65 4.13 9.01
C THR A 32 -0.63 4.61 10.05
N ASP A 33 -0.52 5.92 10.23
CA ASP A 33 0.33 6.57 11.22
C ASP A 33 -0.49 7.45 12.14
N GLY A 34 -0.87 6.90 13.27
CA GLY A 34 -1.80 7.55 14.21
C GLY A 34 -3.20 7.71 13.64
N ALA A 35 -3.92 8.74 14.09
CA ALA A 35 -5.31 8.98 13.74
C ALA A 35 -5.52 9.70 12.40
N ALA A 36 -4.48 10.34 11.85
CA ALA A 36 -4.61 11.22 10.68
C ALA A 36 -3.40 11.16 9.73
N GLY A 37 -2.55 10.13 9.84
CA GLY A 37 -1.35 9.99 9.05
C GLY A 37 -1.32 8.69 8.25
N LEU A 38 -0.57 8.72 7.16
CA LEU A 38 -0.20 7.56 6.38
C LEU A 38 1.32 7.55 6.20
N VAL A 39 1.91 6.38 6.23
CA VAL A 39 3.33 6.19 5.96
C VAL A 39 3.49 5.16 4.85
N LEU A 40 4.40 5.45 3.94
CA LEU A 40 4.71 4.62 2.78
C LEU A 40 6.21 4.32 2.81
N ASP A 41 6.59 3.08 2.59
CA ASP A 41 7.97 2.74 2.28
C ASP A 41 8.15 2.80 0.77
N THR A 42 8.80 3.85 0.29
CA THR A 42 8.98 4.14 -1.13
C THR A 42 10.23 3.49 -1.73
N THR A 43 10.96 2.72 -0.94
CA THR A 43 12.18 2.03 -1.37
C THR A 43 11.92 1.21 -2.64
N GLY A 44 12.67 1.50 -3.70
CA GLY A 44 12.54 0.82 -4.98
C GLY A 44 11.30 1.16 -5.80
N CYS A 45 10.46 2.13 -5.38
CA CYS A 45 9.25 2.53 -6.12
C CYS A 45 9.39 3.87 -6.85
N ASP A 46 10.25 4.74 -6.38
CA ASP A 46 10.41 6.12 -6.85
C ASP A 46 10.76 6.24 -8.33
N HIS A 47 11.56 5.31 -8.86
CA HIS A 47 11.95 5.27 -10.27
C HIS A 47 10.75 5.14 -11.22
N LEU A 48 9.65 4.51 -10.79
CA LEU A 48 8.41 4.36 -11.56
C LEU A 48 7.68 5.69 -11.79
N PHE A 49 8.03 6.71 -11.00
CA PHE A 49 7.40 8.04 -10.99
C PHE A 49 8.32 9.15 -11.49
N GLY A 50 9.54 8.82 -11.89
CA GLY A 50 10.56 9.81 -12.25
C GLY A 50 11.29 10.41 -11.04
N GLY A 51 11.43 9.61 -9.97
CA GLY A 51 12.15 9.93 -8.75
C GLY A 51 11.26 10.48 -7.62
N GLU A 52 11.84 10.54 -6.41
CA GLU A 52 11.15 10.93 -5.18
C GLU A 52 10.40 12.27 -5.29
N ALA A 53 11.01 13.27 -5.94
CA ALA A 53 10.40 14.59 -6.09
C ALA A 53 9.14 14.58 -6.97
N ALA A 54 9.13 13.80 -8.02
CA ALA A 54 7.98 13.64 -8.90
C ALA A 54 6.87 12.84 -8.19
N MET A 55 7.25 11.77 -7.49
CA MET A 55 6.35 10.96 -6.68
C MET A 55 5.67 11.79 -5.58
N LEU A 56 6.42 12.59 -4.82
CA LEU A 56 5.89 13.45 -3.75
C LEU A 56 4.90 14.48 -4.31
N ARG A 57 5.21 15.07 -5.48
CA ARG A 57 4.30 16.01 -6.15
C ARG A 57 3.02 15.32 -6.58
N GLU A 58 3.10 14.16 -7.21
CA GLU A 58 1.92 13.42 -7.69
C GLU A 58 1.01 13.02 -6.52
N VAL A 59 1.58 12.45 -5.45
CA VAL A 59 0.84 12.10 -4.23
C VAL A 59 0.10 13.32 -3.68
N THR A 60 0.81 14.45 -3.52
CA THR A 60 0.24 15.68 -2.97
C THR A 60 -0.88 16.22 -3.86
N GLN A 61 -0.66 16.27 -5.17
CA GLN A 61 -1.66 16.76 -6.13
C GLN A 61 -2.93 15.91 -6.14
N LYS A 62 -2.78 14.59 -6.22
CA LYS A 62 -3.93 13.68 -6.24
C LYS A 62 -4.71 13.70 -4.93
N MET A 63 -4.04 13.80 -3.79
CA MET A 63 -4.72 13.94 -2.50
C MET A 63 -5.45 15.29 -2.38
N THR A 64 -4.83 16.38 -2.85
CA THR A 64 -5.46 17.70 -2.85
C THR A 64 -6.68 17.73 -3.77
N ALA A 65 -6.62 17.09 -4.93
CA ALA A 65 -7.75 16.93 -5.84
C ALA A 65 -8.92 16.16 -5.22
N GLN A 66 -8.65 15.29 -4.24
CA GLN A 66 -9.66 14.61 -3.42
C GLN A 66 -10.24 15.49 -2.29
N GLY A 67 -9.81 16.75 -2.18
CA GLY A 67 -10.27 17.68 -1.14
C GLY A 67 -9.49 17.60 0.19
N PHE A 68 -8.39 16.83 0.27
CA PHE A 68 -7.58 16.74 1.49
C PHE A 68 -6.52 17.85 1.56
N THR A 69 -6.36 18.44 2.75
CA THR A 69 -5.19 19.25 3.05
C THR A 69 -4.04 18.33 3.44
N VAL A 70 -3.00 18.26 2.61
CA VAL A 70 -1.91 17.28 2.74
C VAL A 70 -0.61 17.97 3.10
N ARG A 71 0.11 17.37 4.05
CA ARG A 71 1.52 17.67 4.36
C ARG A 71 2.31 16.39 4.18
N ALA A 72 3.30 16.40 3.32
CA ALA A 72 4.09 15.22 3.00
C ALA A 72 5.58 15.56 2.99
N ALA A 73 6.42 14.57 3.29
CA ALA A 73 7.88 14.65 3.23
C ALA A 73 8.45 13.26 2.98
N ILE A 74 9.67 13.17 2.47
CA ILE A 74 10.41 11.92 2.30
C ILE A 74 11.70 11.98 3.11
N ALA A 75 12.02 10.90 3.83
CA ALA A 75 13.27 10.75 4.58
C ALA A 75 13.59 9.26 4.78
N GLY A 76 14.81 8.96 5.19
CA GLY A 76 15.28 7.58 5.38
C GLY A 76 14.57 6.83 6.50
N THR A 77 13.88 7.51 7.44
CA THR A 77 13.09 6.84 8.49
C THR A 77 11.68 7.41 8.56
N SER A 78 10.72 6.57 8.94
CA SER A 78 9.31 6.96 9.05
C SER A 78 9.06 8.09 10.05
N LEU A 79 9.76 8.11 11.19
CA LEU A 79 9.61 9.16 12.20
C LEU A 79 10.25 10.48 11.76
N CYS A 80 11.36 10.45 11.02
CA CYS A 80 11.95 11.63 10.41
C CYS A 80 10.98 12.23 9.37
N ALA A 81 10.50 11.41 8.42
CA ALA A 81 9.53 11.83 7.42
C ALA A 81 8.27 12.45 8.05
N ARG A 82 7.75 11.83 9.13
CA ARG A 82 6.60 12.36 9.89
C ARG A 82 6.89 13.73 10.52
N ALA A 83 8.05 13.90 11.15
CA ALA A 83 8.45 15.17 11.74
C ALA A 83 8.53 16.26 10.67
N LEU A 84 9.18 15.97 9.54
CA LEU A 84 9.30 16.89 8.41
C LEU A 84 7.95 17.21 7.78
N ALA A 85 7.08 16.21 7.54
CA ALA A 85 5.76 16.45 6.97
C ALA A 85 4.94 17.44 7.81
N ARG A 86 5.04 17.38 9.14
CA ARG A 86 4.29 18.25 10.04
C ARG A 86 4.89 19.65 10.18
N PHE A 87 6.22 19.81 10.16
CA PHE A 87 6.92 21.04 10.51
C PHE A 87 7.74 21.66 9.37
N ALA A 88 8.06 20.88 8.33
CA ALA A 88 8.84 21.30 7.16
C ALA A 88 8.34 20.55 5.91
N HIS A 89 7.03 20.65 5.62
CA HIS A 89 6.40 19.90 4.52
C HIS A 89 7.04 20.21 3.15
N GLY A 90 6.96 19.24 2.24
CA GLY A 90 7.57 19.34 0.90
C GLY A 90 9.07 19.00 0.90
N THR A 91 9.65 18.66 2.05
CA THR A 91 11.08 18.35 2.17
C THR A 91 11.35 16.90 1.77
N ILE A 92 12.45 16.70 1.03
CA ILE A 92 13.02 15.40 0.72
C ILE A 92 14.43 15.38 1.31
N VAL A 93 14.69 14.43 2.20
CA VAL A 93 15.96 14.30 2.90
C VAL A 93 16.66 13.02 2.47
N PRO A 94 17.83 13.12 1.81
CA PRO A 94 18.61 11.94 1.45
C PRO A 94 19.05 11.16 2.68
N PRO A 95 19.23 9.83 2.57
CA PRO A 95 19.75 9.01 3.65
C PRO A 95 21.06 9.55 4.25
N GLY A 96 21.16 9.55 5.58
CA GLY A 96 22.30 10.08 6.32
C GLY A 96 22.30 11.60 6.54
N LYS A 97 21.25 12.31 6.11
CA LYS A 97 21.06 13.76 6.34
C LYS A 97 19.91 14.09 7.31
N GLU A 98 19.27 13.07 7.86
CA GLU A 98 18.10 13.18 8.73
C GLU A 98 18.39 14.08 9.95
N ALA A 99 19.47 13.81 10.66
CA ALA A 99 19.86 14.56 11.86
C ALA A 99 19.96 16.08 11.60
N SER A 100 20.62 16.47 10.50
CA SER A 100 20.74 17.88 10.13
C SER A 100 19.41 18.51 9.72
N ALA A 101 18.55 17.75 9.05
CA ALA A 101 17.26 18.23 8.59
C ALA A 101 16.26 18.44 9.74
N VAL A 102 16.28 17.58 10.77
CA VAL A 102 15.36 17.69 11.90
C VAL A 102 15.89 18.55 13.05
N ALA A 103 17.21 18.82 13.12
CA ALA A 103 17.82 19.58 14.19
C ALA A 103 17.12 20.93 14.51
N PRO A 104 16.72 21.76 13.53
CA PRO A 104 16.04 23.03 13.78
C PRO A 104 14.57 22.87 14.19
N LEU A 105 13.97 21.70 14.05
CA LEU A 105 12.55 21.49 14.33
C LEU A 105 12.25 21.63 15.84
N PRO A 106 11.03 22.12 16.19
CA PRO A 106 10.63 22.27 17.58
C PRO A 106 10.45 20.90 18.26
N LEU A 107 10.51 20.86 19.60
CA LEU A 107 10.34 19.64 20.40
C LEU A 107 9.02 18.89 20.10
N ALA A 108 7.98 19.60 19.67
CA ALA A 108 6.71 18.99 19.28
C ALA A 108 6.86 18.00 18.12
N ALA A 109 7.90 18.15 17.31
CA ALA A 109 8.20 17.23 16.21
C ALA A 109 8.70 15.85 16.67
N LEU A 110 9.15 15.72 17.94
CA LEU A 110 9.48 14.44 18.56
C LEU A 110 8.25 13.55 18.75
N ASP A 111 7.06 14.15 18.81
CA ASP A 111 5.78 13.42 19.02
C ASP A 111 5.87 12.46 20.22
N CYS A 112 6.47 12.90 21.31
CA CYS A 112 6.58 12.21 22.58
C CYS A 112 5.43 12.62 23.51
N ASP A 113 5.27 11.90 24.62
CA ASP A 113 4.24 12.21 25.61
C ASP A 113 4.42 13.60 26.23
N ASP A 114 3.34 14.18 26.74
CA ASP A 114 3.31 15.52 27.34
C ASP A 114 4.23 15.65 28.55
N LYS A 115 4.50 14.57 29.27
CA LYS A 115 5.41 14.55 30.42
C LYS A 115 6.83 14.80 29.95
N ASN A 116 7.28 14.05 28.95
CA ASN A 116 8.62 14.19 28.38
C ASN A 116 8.80 15.55 27.71
N LEU A 117 7.77 16.02 26.97
CA LEU A 117 7.82 17.33 26.33
C LEU A 117 7.94 18.46 27.37
N ARG A 118 7.21 18.39 28.47
CA ARG A 118 7.34 19.36 29.59
C ARG A 118 8.72 19.30 30.24
N ALA A 119 9.24 18.10 30.52
CA ALA A 119 10.57 17.94 31.12
C ALA A 119 11.67 18.56 30.24
N LEU A 120 11.62 18.36 28.92
CA LEU A 120 12.56 18.98 27.97
C LEU A 120 12.46 20.50 27.97
N ARG A 121 11.23 21.03 27.96
CA ARG A 121 11.02 22.51 28.05
C ARG A 121 11.53 23.11 29.34
N HIS A 122 11.30 22.44 30.47
CA HIS A 122 11.83 22.90 31.78
C HIS A 122 13.36 22.85 31.83
N ALA A 123 13.99 21.92 31.06
CA ALA A 123 15.45 21.90 30.89
C ALA A 123 15.97 22.98 29.91
N GLY A 124 15.09 23.86 29.42
CA GLY A 124 15.47 24.95 28.51
C GLY A 124 15.71 24.51 27.07
N LEU A 125 15.44 23.27 26.72
CA LEU A 125 15.59 22.75 25.36
C LEU A 125 14.42 23.24 24.49
N LYS A 126 14.69 23.63 23.24
CA LYS A 126 13.68 24.16 22.32
C LYS A 126 13.58 23.39 21.00
N THR A 127 14.66 22.76 20.58
CA THR A 127 14.78 22.09 19.29
C THR A 127 15.23 20.63 19.45
N ILE A 128 15.02 19.83 18.42
CA ILE A 128 15.50 18.43 18.35
C ILE A 128 17.03 18.39 18.44
N GLY A 129 17.74 19.31 17.77
CA GLY A 129 19.19 19.37 17.80
C GLY A 129 19.71 19.58 19.23
N ALA A 130 19.11 20.51 20.00
CA ALA A 130 19.48 20.70 21.39
C ALA A 130 19.27 19.48 22.29
N VAL A 131 18.33 18.61 21.94
CA VAL A 131 18.14 17.32 22.63
C VAL A 131 19.18 16.30 22.17
N ALA A 132 19.46 16.26 20.86
CA ALA A 132 20.42 15.31 20.28
C ALA A 132 21.86 15.53 20.80
N ASP A 133 22.21 16.76 21.17
CA ASP A 133 23.52 17.11 21.75
C ASP A 133 23.70 16.61 23.19
N ARG A 134 22.68 16.03 23.82
CA ARG A 134 22.74 15.48 25.19
C ARG A 134 23.18 14.03 25.18
N LEU A 135 23.80 13.61 26.29
CA LEU A 135 24.18 12.22 26.46
C LEU A 135 22.95 11.31 26.52
N HIS A 136 22.97 10.24 25.71
CA HIS A 136 21.86 9.28 25.64
C HIS A 136 21.56 8.59 26.97
N SER A 137 22.59 8.37 27.84
CA SER A 137 22.43 7.84 29.19
C SER A 137 21.57 8.75 30.07
N GLU A 138 21.87 10.06 30.10
CA GLU A 138 21.09 11.05 30.86
C GLU A 138 19.65 11.14 30.36
N LEU A 139 19.46 11.12 29.04
CA LEU A 139 18.12 11.11 28.44
C LEU A 139 17.35 9.83 28.79
N SER A 140 18.03 8.68 28.78
CA SER A 140 17.42 7.39 29.11
C SER A 140 16.96 7.31 30.56
N GLU A 141 17.79 7.79 31.49
CA GLU A 141 17.46 7.82 32.92
C GLU A 141 16.27 8.73 33.24
N ARG A 142 16.18 9.88 32.56
CA ARG A 142 15.16 10.90 32.85
C ARG A 142 13.86 10.73 32.07
N LEU A 143 13.95 10.28 30.82
CA LEU A 143 12.83 10.25 29.88
C LEU A 143 12.47 8.82 29.44
N GLY A 144 13.29 7.84 29.81
CA GLY A 144 13.12 6.43 29.50
C GLY A 144 13.80 5.99 28.19
N ALA A 145 14.12 4.71 28.10
CA ALA A 145 14.80 4.11 26.94
C ALA A 145 13.99 4.26 25.64
N GLY A 146 12.66 4.18 25.72
CA GLY A 146 11.78 4.34 24.55
C GLY A 146 11.88 5.73 23.91
N PHE A 147 12.13 6.78 24.72
CA PHE A 147 12.38 8.11 24.20
C PHE A 147 13.70 8.17 23.40
N VAL A 148 14.76 7.57 23.93
CA VAL A 148 16.07 7.53 23.25
C VAL A 148 16.00 6.76 21.95
N THR A 149 15.33 5.59 21.92
CA THR A 149 15.08 4.84 20.69
C THR A 149 14.32 5.68 19.66
N ARG A 150 13.28 6.38 20.08
CA ARG A 150 12.51 7.27 19.21
C ARG A 150 13.37 8.41 18.65
N LEU A 151 14.19 9.04 19.50
CA LEU A 151 15.13 10.08 19.09
C LEU A 151 16.10 9.56 18.04
N LYS A 152 16.71 8.39 18.25
CA LYS A 152 17.62 7.76 17.30
C LYS A 152 16.98 7.48 15.95
N ILE A 153 15.72 7.01 15.92
CA ILE A 153 14.98 6.79 14.68
C ILE A 153 14.73 8.13 13.95
N ILE A 154 14.34 9.19 14.67
CA ILE A 154 14.13 10.52 14.08
C ILE A 154 15.43 11.08 13.50
N LEU A 155 16.56 10.83 14.14
CA LEU A 155 17.88 11.26 13.70
C LEU A 155 18.49 10.39 12.59
N GLY A 156 17.81 9.31 12.18
CA GLY A 156 18.31 8.38 11.17
C GLY A 156 19.39 7.41 11.68
N ALA A 157 19.64 7.34 12.99
CA ALA A 157 20.64 6.45 13.58
C ALA A 157 20.16 5.01 13.80
N GLU A 158 18.85 4.83 13.85
CA GLU A 158 18.19 3.51 13.91
C GLU A 158 17.01 3.51 12.93
N GLU A 159 16.66 2.33 12.40
CA GLU A 159 15.53 2.13 11.53
C GLU A 159 14.45 1.32 12.24
N LYS A 160 13.19 1.70 12.06
CA LYS A 160 12.05 0.89 12.48
C LYS A 160 11.30 0.44 11.23
N PRO A 161 11.36 -0.84 10.89
CA PRO A 161 10.63 -1.37 9.74
C PRO A 161 9.14 -1.06 9.85
N LEU A 162 8.53 -0.68 8.74
CA LEU A 162 7.08 -0.57 8.66
C LEU A 162 6.46 -1.96 8.77
N THR A 163 5.34 -2.04 9.47
CA THR A 163 4.51 -3.24 9.47
C THR A 163 3.32 -2.98 8.55
N PRO A 164 3.43 -3.28 7.25
CA PRO A 164 2.34 -3.05 6.32
C PRO A 164 1.21 -4.01 6.62
N ARG A 165 -0.03 -3.58 6.40
CA ARG A 165 -1.19 -4.46 6.54
C ARG A 165 -1.13 -5.67 5.62
N ARG A 166 -0.50 -5.51 4.46
CA ARG A 166 -0.27 -6.56 3.46
C ARG A 166 0.84 -6.12 2.51
N ALA A 167 1.89 -6.91 2.37
CA ALA A 167 2.86 -6.73 1.29
C ALA A 167 2.20 -6.97 -0.06
N LEU A 168 2.64 -6.26 -1.11
CA LEU A 168 2.28 -6.65 -2.48
C LEU A 168 3.02 -7.94 -2.83
N PRO A 169 2.36 -8.85 -3.56
CA PRO A 169 3.07 -9.98 -4.15
C PRO A 169 4.06 -9.46 -5.22
N ASP A 170 5.21 -10.12 -5.32
CA ASP A 170 6.18 -9.87 -6.41
C ASP A 170 5.61 -10.23 -7.80
N LEU A 171 4.47 -10.94 -7.81
CA LEU A 171 3.78 -11.47 -8.98
C LEU A 171 2.57 -10.58 -9.28
N MET A 172 2.81 -9.47 -9.98
CA MET A 172 1.75 -8.53 -10.34
C MET A 172 2.01 -7.85 -11.69
N ALA A 173 0.92 -7.45 -12.34
CA ALA A 173 0.91 -6.56 -13.49
C ALA A 173 -0.05 -5.39 -13.24
N GLU A 174 0.27 -4.19 -13.70
CA GLU A 174 -0.61 -3.03 -13.55
C GLU A 174 -0.64 -2.16 -14.81
N ARG A 175 -1.74 -1.45 -14.99
CA ARG A 175 -1.90 -0.46 -16.06
C ARG A 175 -2.45 0.84 -15.49
N ARG A 176 -1.74 1.93 -15.78
CA ARG A 176 -2.14 3.30 -15.42
C ARG A 176 -2.75 3.98 -16.62
N PHE A 177 -3.75 4.81 -16.39
CA PHE A 177 -4.46 5.53 -17.43
C PHE A 177 -4.31 7.03 -17.19
N PRO A 178 -3.85 7.82 -18.21
CA PRO A 178 -3.83 9.28 -18.14
C PRO A 178 -5.26 9.85 -17.98
N GLU A 179 -6.23 9.24 -18.66
CA GLU A 179 -7.65 9.51 -18.53
C GLU A 179 -8.36 8.29 -17.93
N PRO A 180 -9.17 8.46 -16.87
CA PRO A 180 -9.82 7.35 -16.20
C PRO A 180 -10.75 6.56 -17.12
N VAL A 181 -10.70 5.24 -17.04
CA VAL A 181 -11.50 4.32 -17.85
C VAL A 181 -12.81 4.01 -17.15
N VAL A 182 -13.93 4.15 -17.90
CA VAL A 182 -15.29 3.95 -17.39
C VAL A 182 -16.06 2.82 -18.09
N THR A 183 -15.63 2.40 -19.30
CA THR A 183 -16.37 1.43 -20.12
C THR A 183 -15.99 -0.01 -19.77
N GLN A 184 -16.98 -0.89 -19.76
CA GLN A 184 -16.79 -2.32 -19.49
C GLN A 184 -15.84 -2.98 -20.50
N ASP A 185 -15.92 -2.58 -21.76
CA ASP A 185 -15.04 -3.11 -22.82
C ASP A 185 -13.58 -2.75 -22.58
N ALA A 186 -13.29 -1.50 -22.19
CA ALA A 186 -11.94 -1.07 -21.90
C ALA A 186 -11.39 -1.72 -20.63
N ILE A 187 -12.22 -1.92 -19.60
CA ILE A 187 -11.86 -2.66 -18.38
C ILE A 187 -11.52 -4.11 -18.72
N THR A 188 -12.37 -4.74 -19.55
CA THR A 188 -12.17 -6.13 -19.97
C THR A 188 -10.90 -6.31 -20.82
N ALA A 189 -10.68 -5.42 -21.78
CA ALA A 189 -9.45 -5.43 -22.58
C ALA A 189 -8.19 -5.20 -21.71
N THR A 190 -8.31 -4.36 -20.69
CA THR A 190 -7.22 -4.15 -19.74
C THR A 190 -6.94 -5.41 -18.91
N LEU A 191 -7.97 -6.06 -18.38
CA LEU A 191 -7.80 -7.30 -17.62
C LEU A 191 -7.17 -8.42 -18.48
N GLN A 192 -7.50 -8.47 -19.76
CA GLN A 192 -6.86 -9.40 -20.69
C GLN A 192 -5.37 -9.13 -20.81
N ALA A 193 -4.97 -7.90 -21.10
CA ALA A 193 -3.55 -7.54 -21.22
C ALA A 193 -2.78 -7.76 -19.91
N LEU A 194 -3.41 -7.49 -18.76
CA LEU A 194 -2.81 -7.76 -17.45
C LEU A 194 -2.68 -9.26 -17.16
N ALA A 195 -3.65 -10.08 -17.57
CA ALA A 195 -3.56 -11.52 -17.42
C ALA A 195 -2.44 -12.10 -18.28
N GLU A 196 -2.25 -11.61 -19.51
CA GLU A 196 -1.14 -11.98 -20.39
C GLU A 196 0.22 -11.62 -19.74
N SER A 197 0.37 -10.38 -19.25
CA SER A 197 1.58 -9.94 -18.58
C SER A 197 1.87 -10.72 -17.29
N LEU A 198 0.85 -11.02 -16.50
CA LEU A 198 1.01 -11.80 -15.26
C LEU A 198 1.38 -13.25 -15.57
N SER A 199 0.79 -13.85 -16.63
CA SER A 199 1.14 -15.18 -17.11
C SER A 199 2.64 -15.29 -17.42
N GLU A 200 3.19 -14.32 -18.17
CA GLU A 200 4.62 -14.26 -18.48
C GLU A 200 5.50 -14.14 -17.23
N ILE A 201 5.06 -13.35 -16.24
CA ILE A 201 5.78 -13.20 -14.96
C ILE A 201 5.79 -14.53 -14.20
N LEU A 202 4.64 -15.20 -14.11
CA LEU A 202 4.48 -16.48 -13.43
C LEU A 202 5.31 -17.58 -14.10
N GLU A 203 5.32 -17.63 -15.43
CA GLU A 203 6.13 -18.59 -16.20
C GLU A 203 7.63 -18.39 -15.96
N ARG A 204 8.12 -17.14 -16.03
CA ARG A 204 9.53 -16.82 -15.77
C ARG A 204 10.00 -17.21 -14.38
N GLN A 205 9.10 -17.14 -13.38
CA GLN A 205 9.41 -17.51 -12.01
C GLN A 205 9.08 -18.96 -11.65
N GLY A 206 8.58 -19.77 -12.60
CA GLY A 206 8.23 -21.16 -12.34
C GLY A 206 7.03 -21.32 -11.40
N ARG A 207 6.16 -20.31 -11.26
CA ARG A 207 5.07 -20.27 -10.27
C ARG A 207 3.69 -20.28 -10.92
N GLY A 208 2.66 -20.66 -10.16
CA GLY A 208 1.27 -20.59 -10.56
C GLY A 208 0.40 -19.92 -9.48
N ALA A 209 -0.55 -19.14 -9.89
CA ALA A 209 -1.42 -18.38 -8.97
C ALA A 209 -2.46 -19.29 -8.32
N ARG A 210 -2.56 -19.23 -6.98
CA ARG A 210 -3.59 -19.90 -6.14
C ARG A 210 -4.65 -18.91 -5.65
N LEU A 211 -4.32 -17.64 -5.61
CA LEU A 211 -5.24 -16.55 -5.32
C LEU A 211 -4.89 -15.39 -6.21
N LEU A 212 -5.77 -15.11 -7.18
CA LEU A 212 -5.72 -13.92 -8.03
C LEU A 212 -6.56 -12.82 -7.43
N GLU A 213 -6.07 -11.59 -7.45
CA GLU A 213 -6.81 -10.40 -7.05
C GLU A 213 -6.69 -9.32 -8.13
N ALA A 214 -7.81 -8.90 -8.68
CA ALA A 214 -7.89 -7.70 -9.51
C ALA A 214 -8.29 -6.51 -8.63
N VAL A 215 -7.48 -5.45 -8.65
CA VAL A 215 -7.66 -4.23 -7.84
C VAL A 215 -7.89 -3.06 -8.77
N PHE A 216 -9.01 -2.38 -8.57
CA PHE A 216 -9.47 -1.25 -9.37
C PHE A 216 -9.37 0.01 -8.52
N PHE A 217 -8.46 0.92 -8.88
CA PHE A 217 -8.29 2.20 -8.20
C PHE A 217 -9.06 3.27 -8.94
N ARG A 218 -10.10 3.78 -8.33
CA ARG A 218 -10.94 4.82 -8.91
C ARG A 218 -10.33 6.21 -8.66
N ALA A 219 -10.55 7.11 -9.62
CA ALA A 219 -9.95 8.46 -9.57
C ALA A 219 -10.38 9.27 -8.34
N ASP A 220 -11.53 8.98 -7.74
CA ASP A 220 -12.06 9.61 -6.52
C ASP A 220 -11.63 8.93 -5.21
N GLY A 221 -10.68 8.00 -5.25
CA GLY A 221 -10.12 7.35 -4.06
C GLY A 221 -10.80 6.06 -3.62
N LYS A 222 -11.87 5.61 -4.31
CA LYS A 222 -12.47 4.30 -4.07
C LYS A 222 -11.56 3.19 -4.61
N VAL A 223 -11.48 2.08 -3.90
CA VAL A 223 -10.76 0.88 -4.34
C VAL A 223 -11.71 -0.31 -4.29
N ASP A 224 -11.97 -0.89 -5.44
CA ASP A 224 -12.74 -2.11 -5.57
C ASP A 224 -11.81 -3.30 -5.81
N ARG A 225 -12.18 -4.48 -5.32
CA ARG A 225 -11.36 -5.70 -5.39
C ARG A 225 -12.18 -6.91 -5.75
N ILE A 226 -11.60 -7.74 -6.59
CA ILE A 226 -12.17 -9.01 -7.00
C ILE A 226 -11.12 -10.08 -6.80
N ALA A 227 -11.45 -11.07 -5.98
CA ALA A 227 -10.55 -12.19 -5.70
C ALA A 227 -11.13 -13.48 -6.26
N VAL A 228 -10.25 -14.30 -6.82
CA VAL A 228 -10.54 -15.64 -7.34
C VAL A 228 -9.51 -16.61 -6.79
N LYS A 229 -9.97 -17.65 -6.11
CA LYS A 229 -9.14 -18.78 -5.68
C LYS A 229 -9.15 -19.86 -6.71
N THR A 230 -8.05 -20.56 -6.87
CA THR A 230 -7.90 -21.69 -7.77
C THR A 230 -7.48 -22.94 -6.99
N GLY A 231 -7.97 -24.10 -7.38
CA GLY A 231 -7.63 -25.39 -6.79
C GLY A 231 -6.18 -25.81 -7.06
N GLU A 232 -5.61 -25.36 -8.19
CA GLU A 232 -4.24 -25.61 -8.61
C GLU A 232 -3.55 -24.33 -9.06
N GLY A 233 -2.22 -24.34 -9.17
CA GLY A 233 -1.44 -23.20 -9.63
C GLY A 233 -1.76 -22.81 -11.06
N LEU A 234 -2.42 -21.68 -11.27
CA LEU A 234 -2.88 -21.19 -12.56
C LEU A 234 -1.83 -20.27 -13.21
N ARG A 235 -1.52 -20.51 -14.50
CA ARG A 235 -0.68 -19.62 -15.35
C ARG A 235 -1.39 -19.14 -16.60
N ASP A 236 -2.36 -19.90 -17.12
CA ASP A 236 -3.04 -19.59 -18.38
C ASP A 236 -3.83 -18.29 -18.30
N ALA A 237 -3.43 -17.30 -19.12
CA ALA A 237 -4.03 -15.97 -19.15
C ALA A 237 -5.52 -16.00 -19.55
N ALA A 238 -5.93 -16.91 -20.47
CA ALA A 238 -7.31 -17.02 -20.92
C ALA A 238 -8.20 -17.58 -19.80
N VAL A 239 -7.67 -18.52 -19.01
CA VAL A 239 -8.37 -19.07 -17.84
C VAL A 239 -8.48 -18.00 -16.74
N MET A 240 -7.41 -17.24 -16.46
CA MET A 240 -7.45 -16.13 -15.51
C MET A 240 -8.55 -15.13 -15.89
N LEU A 241 -8.56 -14.67 -17.13
CA LEU A 241 -9.55 -13.72 -17.64
C LEU A 241 -10.96 -14.25 -17.52
N ARG A 242 -11.17 -15.53 -17.88
CA ARG A 242 -12.49 -16.17 -17.79
C ARG A 242 -13.01 -16.20 -16.36
N LEU A 243 -12.17 -16.58 -15.39
CA LEU A 243 -12.55 -16.63 -13.98
C LEU A 243 -12.83 -15.23 -13.41
N LEU A 244 -12.01 -14.23 -13.79
CA LEU A 244 -12.24 -12.85 -13.38
C LEU A 244 -13.56 -12.30 -13.95
N ARG A 245 -13.88 -12.57 -15.22
CA ARG A 245 -15.17 -12.18 -15.83
C ARG A 245 -16.34 -12.82 -15.12
N GLN A 246 -16.29 -14.15 -14.88
CA GLN A 246 -17.33 -14.85 -14.13
C GLN A 246 -17.54 -14.28 -12.74
N ARG A 247 -16.45 -13.84 -12.07
CA ARG A 247 -16.55 -13.21 -10.75
C ARG A 247 -17.13 -11.81 -10.83
N LEU A 248 -16.80 -11.04 -11.87
CA LEU A 248 -17.39 -9.72 -12.13
C LEU A 248 -18.91 -9.84 -12.34
N ASP A 249 -19.33 -10.79 -13.19
CA ASP A 249 -20.74 -11.04 -13.52
C ASP A 249 -21.54 -11.56 -12.30
N ALA A 250 -20.87 -12.18 -11.33
CA ALA A 250 -21.48 -12.73 -10.11
C ALA A 250 -21.53 -11.71 -8.94
N LEU A 251 -21.04 -10.49 -9.14
CA LEU A 251 -21.17 -9.44 -8.11
C LEU A 251 -22.64 -9.04 -7.93
N ALA A 252 -23.09 -8.96 -6.67
CA ALA A 252 -24.44 -8.50 -6.35
C ALA A 252 -24.64 -7.03 -6.76
N ASP A 253 -23.59 -6.21 -6.56
CA ASP A 253 -23.51 -4.84 -7.06
C ASP A 253 -22.48 -4.80 -8.20
N PRO A 254 -22.87 -4.41 -9.41
CA PRO A 254 -21.93 -4.25 -10.51
C PRO A 254 -20.78 -3.32 -10.15
N LEU A 255 -19.61 -3.56 -10.76
CA LEU A 255 -18.46 -2.70 -10.58
C LEU A 255 -18.80 -1.28 -11.01
N ASP A 256 -18.92 -0.38 -10.03
CA ASP A 256 -19.25 1.03 -10.26
C ASP A 256 -17.99 1.79 -10.66
N ALA A 257 -17.84 2.04 -11.95
CA ALA A 257 -16.73 2.83 -12.48
C ALA A 257 -16.78 4.30 -12.02
N GLY A 258 -17.96 4.85 -11.71
CA GLY A 258 -18.14 6.22 -11.22
C GLY A 258 -17.31 7.25 -11.99
N PHE A 259 -16.31 7.85 -11.35
CA PHE A 259 -15.35 8.79 -11.97
C PHE A 259 -14.27 8.12 -12.83
N GLY A 260 -14.37 6.82 -13.05
CA GLY A 260 -13.43 6.01 -13.82
C GLY A 260 -12.26 5.48 -13.00
N PHE A 261 -11.66 4.42 -13.53
CA PHE A 261 -10.45 3.81 -12.95
C PHE A 261 -9.22 4.40 -13.62
N ASP A 262 -8.32 4.98 -12.85
CA ASP A 262 -7.05 5.52 -13.33
C ASP A 262 -5.86 4.57 -13.12
N LEU A 263 -6.09 3.43 -12.42
CA LEU A 263 -5.17 2.31 -12.29
C LEU A 263 -5.95 1.00 -12.13
N ILE A 264 -5.57 -0.02 -12.88
CA ILE A 264 -6.03 -1.39 -12.68
C ILE A 264 -4.81 -2.27 -12.47
N ARG A 265 -4.85 -3.14 -11.46
CA ARG A 265 -3.78 -4.06 -11.09
C ARG A 265 -4.33 -5.48 -11.01
N LEU A 266 -3.57 -6.43 -11.51
CA LEU A 266 -3.82 -7.87 -11.35
C LEU A 266 -2.63 -8.47 -10.61
N GLU A 267 -2.90 -9.15 -9.50
CA GLU A 267 -1.85 -9.71 -8.64
C GLU A 267 -2.14 -11.17 -8.28
N ALA A 268 -1.10 -12.01 -8.25
CA ALA A 268 -1.14 -13.34 -7.66
C ALA A 268 -0.73 -13.23 -6.19
N VAL A 269 -1.74 -13.06 -5.32
CA VAL A 269 -1.56 -12.87 -3.88
C VAL A 269 -0.98 -14.09 -3.18
N LEU A 270 -1.35 -15.26 -3.66
CA LEU A 270 -0.81 -16.54 -3.26
C LEU A 270 -0.42 -17.29 -4.54
N ALA A 271 0.78 -17.80 -4.57
CA ALA A 271 1.29 -18.60 -5.67
C ALA A 271 2.10 -19.79 -5.14
N GLU A 272 2.07 -20.88 -5.86
CA GLU A 272 2.84 -22.09 -5.59
C GLU A 272 3.84 -22.36 -6.72
N ASP A 273 4.89 -23.11 -6.41
CA ASP A 273 5.86 -23.53 -7.41
C ASP A 273 5.24 -24.62 -8.30
N ILE A 274 5.28 -24.42 -9.60
CA ILE A 274 4.86 -25.44 -10.57
C ILE A 274 6.10 -26.06 -11.17
N ASN A 275 6.31 -27.35 -10.86
CA ASN A 275 7.42 -28.09 -11.43
C ASN A 275 7.14 -28.40 -12.92
N PRO A 276 8.01 -28.01 -13.87
CA PRO A 276 7.83 -28.34 -15.30
C PRO A 276 7.83 -29.84 -15.61
N ALA A 277 8.28 -30.67 -14.66
CA ALA A 277 8.30 -32.12 -14.81
C ALA A 277 6.90 -32.80 -14.74
N THR A 278 5.85 -32.07 -14.41
CA THR A 278 4.48 -32.60 -14.28
C THR A 278 3.65 -32.37 -15.57
N ILE A 279 4.27 -32.21 -16.72
CA ILE A 279 3.56 -32.37 -17.99
C ILE A 279 3.46 -33.89 -18.24
N SER A 280 2.55 -34.53 -17.52
CA SER A 280 2.19 -35.93 -17.75
C SER A 280 1.25 -35.98 -18.94
N PHE A 281 1.56 -36.88 -19.88
CA PHE A 281 0.71 -37.22 -21.02
C PHE A 281 -0.47 -38.14 -20.63
N ASP A 282 -0.79 -38.25 -19.33
CA ASP A 282 -1.82 -39.15 -18.84
C ASP A 282 -3.23 -38.53 -19.00
N ALA A 283 -4.11 -39.24 -19.72
CA ALA A 283 -5.51 -38.83 -19.90
C ALA A 283 -6.28 -38.66 -18.56
N ASN A 284 -5.81 -39.30 -17.48
CA ASN A 284 -6.36 -39.14 -16.13
C ASN A 284 -6.00 -37.79 -15.47
N GLU A 285 -4.87 -37.20 -15.79
CA GLU A 285 -4.46 -35.88 -15.28
C GLU A 285 -5.24 -34.75 -15.97
N ASN A 286 -5.47 -34.87 -17.28
CA ASN A 286 -6.36 -33.97 -18.01
C ASN A 286 -7.80 -34.00 -17.45
N ALA A 287 -8.30 -35.14 -17.04
CA ALA A 287 -9.62 -35.24 -16.41
C ALA A 287 -9.64 -34.61 -15.01
N ARG A 288 -8.58 -34.75 -14.21
CA ARG A 288 -8.44 -34.08 -12.90
C ARG A 288 -8.33 -32.57 -13.03
N GLN A 289 -7.56 -32.07 -13.98
CA GLN A 289 -7.50 -30.65 -14.28
C GLN A 289 -8.86 -30.09 -14.73
N GLN A 290 -9.59 -30.79 -15.57
CA GLN A 290 -10.95 -30.38 -15.98
C GLN A 290 -11.92 -30.33 -14.79
N ILE A 291 -11.83 -31.30 -13.87
CA ILE A 291 -12.62 -31.30 -12.63
C ILE A 291 -12.20 -30.15 -11.73
N GLY A 292 -10.91 -29.89 -11.56
CA GLY A 292 -10.38 -28.73 -10.82
C GLY A 292 -10.94 -27.41 -11.37
N PHE A 293 -10.88 -27.21 -12.68
CA PHE A 293 -11.47 -26.03 -13.33
C PHE A 293 -13.00 -25.93 -13.17
N LEU A 294 -13.71 -27.06 -13.13
CA LEU A 294 -15.14 -27.06 -12.87
C LEU A 294 -15.45 -26.64 -11.42
N ILE A 295 -14.69 -27.17 -10.46
CA ILE A 295 -14.82 -26.83 -9.05
C ILE A 295 -14.52 -25.33 -8.85
N ASP A 296 -13.44 -24.80 -9.44
CA ASP A 296 -13.09 -23.39 -9.38
C ASP A 296 -14.21 -22.51 -9.94
N ARG A 297 -14.80 -22.89 -11.06
CA ARG A 297 -15.95 -22.18 -11.65
C ARG A 297 -17.18 -22.18 -10.76
N LEU A 298 -17.48 -23.31 -10.12
CA LEU A 298 -18.61 -23.43 -9.20
C LEU A 298 -18.36 -22.62 -7.93
N SER A 299 -17.13 -22.64 -7.38
CA SER A 299 -16.74 -21.86 -6.22
C SER A 299 -16.82 -20.34 -6.48
N VAL A 300 -16.40 -19.90 -7.66
CA VAL A 300 -16.52 -18.49 -8.09
C VAL A 300 -17.98 -18.04 -8.17
N ARG A 301 -18.88 -18.92 -8.64
CA ARG A 301 -20.30 -18.61 -8.87
C ARG A 301 -21.17 -18.73 -7.63
N PHE A 302 -20.90 -19.71 -6.77
CA PHE A 302 -21.77 -20.07 -5.64
C PHE A 302 -21.15 -19.81 -4.27
N GLY A 303 -19.86 -19.46 -4.20
CA GLY A 303 -19.09 -19.29 -2.97
C GLY A 303 -18.47 -20.59 -2.46
N ASP A 304 -17.28 -20.49 -1.85
CA ASP A 304 -16.46 -21.64 -1.38
C ASP A 304 -17.21 -22.60 -0.41
N HIS A 305 -18.21 -22.12 0.32
CA HIS A 305 -18.96 -22.92 1.30
C HIS A 305 -20.11 -23.73 0.72
N ARG A 306 -20.39 -23.60 -0.56
CA ARG A 306 -21.44 -24.38 -1.27
C ARG A 306 -20.89 -25.42 -2.21
N VAL A 307 -19.56 -25.44 -2.38
CA VAL A 307 -18.86 -26.39 -3.25
C VAL A 307 -17.89 -27.15 -2.35
N GLN A 308 -18.34 -28.28 -1.81
CA GLN A 308 -17.53 -29.25 -1.05
C GLN A 308 -17.53 -30.59 -1.76
#